data_bda1d348c7983eff9ef5233244d2a6cc
#
_entry.id   bda1d348c7983eff9ef5233244d2a6cc
#
_cell.length_a   1.000
_cell.length_b   1.000
_cell.length_c   1.000
_cell.angle_alpha   90.00
_cell.angle_beta   90.00
_cell.angle_gamma   90.00
#
_symmetry.space_group_name_H-M   'P 1'
#
loop_
_entity.id
_entity.type
_entity.pdbx_description
1 polymer ?
#
loop_
_entity_poly.entity_id
_entity_poly.type
_entity_poly.pdbx_seq_one_letter_code
_entity_poly.pdbx_strand_id
1 'polypeptide(L)'
;KLYFESKDEKTEGQTVSTSLKDFDGKTTTNVKKAVDAYFNAVLLGGESKDYSKFVSNDLDKAKGELNQYFSDSLQYSYDDTDHIKPTGDEIPKVFGWVQTANRERGSYTVDNIIVAKDKAEFNVSMSTISMKAADDAYGANHPNLTDDLKNYLQSNGANAENVDQLTRQYYMETYLPNSIKEVSPSAPKTEGTNIFDNYSVELTKKDDKWAFPDKDSYVGKWEYYHSSTLTQASKGHLQETIRH
;
A
#
# COMPACT_ATOMS: atom_id res chain seq x y z
N LYS A 1 -23.49 14.53 -20.51
CA LYS A 1 -23.24 15.55 -19.50
C LYS A 1 -23.40 14.97 -18.10
N LEU A 2 -22.46 15.26 -17.24
CA LEU A 2 -22.39 14.66 -15.91
C LEU A 2 -22.69 15.69 -14.84
N TYR A 3 -23.29 15.24 -13.76
CA TYR A 3 -23.63 16.09 -12.61
C TYR A 3 -22.87 15.60 -11.39
N PHE A 4 -22.47 16.52 -10.55
CA PHE A 4 -21.68 16.23 -9.37
C PHE A 4 -22.57 16.19 -8.12
N GLU A 5 -22.39 15.15 -7.34
CA GLU A 5 -23.02 15.02 -6.05
C GLU A 5 -22.02 14.40 -5.10
N SER A 6 -21.53 15.16 -4.17
CA SER A 6 -20.56 14.67 -3.22
C SER A 6 -21.24 13.84 -2.14
N LYS A 7 -20.70 12.65 -1.90
CA LYS A 7 -21.18 11.78 -0.83
C LYS A 7 -20.01 10.99 -0.26
N ASP A 8 -19.79 11.15 1.01
CA ASP A 8 -18.76 10.42 1.74
C ASP A 8 -19.35 9.18 2.41
N GLU A 9 -18.75 8.04 2.15
CA GLU A 9 -19.09 6.77 2.79
C GLU A 9 -17.86 6.19 3.48
N LYS A 10 -18.04 5.72 4.69
CA LYS A 10 -16.98 5.08 5.47
C LYS A 10 -17.35 3.63 5.74
N THR A 11 -16.49 2.71 5.35
CA THR A 11 -16.67 1.28 5.54
C THR A 11 -15.36 0.64 5.99
N GLU A 12 -15.40 -0.10 7.09
CA GLU A 12 -14.26 -0.88 7.60
C GLU A 12 -12.93 -0.12 7.66
N GLY A 13 -12.93 1.08 8.23
CA GLY A 13 -11.74 1.92 8.33
C GLY A 13 -11.36 2.66 7.05
N GLN A 14 -12.11 2.47 5.97
CA GLN A 14 -11.89 3.14 4.70
C GLN A 14 -12.92 4.23 4.47
N THR A 15 -12.50 5.34 3.90
CA THR A 15 -13.39 6.41 3.48
C THR A 15 -13.42 6.46 1.96
N VAL A 16 -14.60 6.34 1.40
CA VAL A 16 -14.81 6.47 -0.04
C VAL A 16 -15.73 7.66 -0.29
N SER A 17 -15.27 8.61 -1.09
CA SER A 17 -16.07 9.74 -1.53
C SER A 17 -16.26 9.68 -3.05
N THR A 18 -17.49 9.86 -3.50
CA THR A 18 -17.84 9.85 -4.91
C THR A 18 -18.67 11.06 -5.23
N SER A 19 -18.23 11.87 -6.17
CA SER A 19 -18.86 13.14 -6.51
C SER A 19 -19.50 13.19 -7.89
N LEU A 20 -19.86 12.04 -8.49
CA LEU A 20 -20.41 12.02 -9.83
C LEU A 20 -21.56 11.06 -10.01
N LYS A 21 -22.56 11.51 -10.74
CA LYS A 21 -23.54 10.64 -11.37
C LYS A 21 -23.69 11.01 -12.84
N ASP A 22 -23.87 10.01 -13.68
CA ASP A 22 -24.29 10.20 -15.07
C ASP A 22 -25.82 10.31 -15.16
N PHE A 23 -26.35 10.38 -16.38
CA PHE A 23 -27.79 10.51 -16.58
C PHE A 23 -28.61 9.33 -16.07
N ASP A 24 -28.06 8.13 -16.05
CA ASP A 24 -28.76 6.95 -15.55
C ASP A 24 -28.32 6.54 -14.15
N GLY A 25 -27.25 7.11 -13.64
CA GLY A 25 -26.67 6.80 -12.33
C GLY A 25 -26.07 5.40 -12.21
N LYS A 26 -26.38 4.52 -13.13
CA LYS A 26 -26.01 3.11 -13.10
C LYS A 26 -24.56 2.89 -13.47
N THR A 27 -24.08 3.60 -14.46
CA THR A 27 -22.70 3.46 -14.97
C THR A 27 -21.69 3.97 -13.96
N THR A 28 -21.95 5.12 -13.34
CA THR A 28 -21.07 5.64 -12.27
C THR A 28 -21.12 4.78 -11.03
N THR A 29 -22.28 4.22 -10.69
CA THR A 29 -22.43 3.25 -9.60
C THR A 29 -21.60 1.99 -9.87
N ASN A 30 -21.59 1.48 -11.09
CA ASN A 30 -20.77 0.32 -11.47
C ASN A 30 -19.28 0.62 -11.43
N VAL A 31 -18.86 1.80 -11.85
CA VAL A 31 -17.46 2.25 -11.72
C VAL A 31 -17.07 2.30 -10.25
N LYS A 32 -17.88 2.90 -9.39
CA LYS A 32 -17.62 2.92 -7.95
C LYS A 32 -17.48 1.52 -7.36
N LYS A 33 -18.38 0.62 -7.72
CA LYS A 33 -18.33 -0.78 -7.27
C LYS A 33 -17.05 -1.50 -7.75
N ALA A 34 -16.62 -1.22 -8.98
CA ALA A 34 -15.38 -1.75 -9.52
C ALA A 34 -14.17 -1.20 -8.75
N VAL A 35 -14.16 0.10 -8.45
CA VAL A 35 -13.09 0.73 -7.66
C VAL A 35 -13.01 0.10 -6.27
N ASP A 36 -14.12 0.00 -5.57
CA ASP A 36 -14.14 -0.58 -4.23
C ASP A 36 -13.70 -2.06 -4.24
N ALA A 37 -14.17 -2.83 -5.23
CA ALA A 37 -13.81 -4.23 -5.36
C ALA A 37 -12.31 -4.41 -5.61
N TYR A 38 -11.75 -3.63 -6.53
CA TYR A 38 -10.33 -3.70 -6.86
C TYR A 38 -9.44 -3.25 -5.69
N PHE A 39 -9.76 -2.12 -5.08
CA PHE A 39 -8.99 -1.60 -3.96
C PHE A 39 -9.01 -2.58 -2.79
N ASN A 40 -10.17 -3.06 -2.43
CA ASN A 40 -10.29 -3.99 -1.31
C ASN A 40 -9.57 -5.32 -1.57
N ALA A 41 -9.78 -5.94 -2.73
CA ALA A 41 -9.23 -7.25 -3.01
C ALA A 41 -7.74 -7.22 -3.40
N VAL A 42 -7.33 -6.25 -4.21
CA VAL A 42 -5.95 -6.20 -4.73
C VAL A 42 -5.04 -5.36 -3.85
N LEU A 43 -5.39 -4.09 -3.62
CA LEU A 43 -4.50 -3.17 -2.90
C LEU A 43 -4.46 -3.45 -1.40
N LEU A 44 -5.59 -3.78 -0.81
CA LEU A 44 -5.72 -3.92 0.63
C LEU A 44 -5.70 -5.37 1.11
N GLY A 45 -5.64 -6.33 0.18
CA GLY A 45 -5.55 -7.74 0.53
C GLY A 45 -6.78 -8.31 1.24
N GLY A 46 -7.92 -7.63 1.15
CA GLY A 46 -9.19 -8.08 1.69
C GLY A 46 -9.94 -9.00 0.72
N GLU A 47 -11.17 -9.33 1.08
CA GLU A 47 -12.05 -10.12 0.24
C GLU A 47 -13.03 -9.23 -0.52
N SER A 48 -13.39 -9.63 -1.73
CA SER A 48 -14.47 -9.01 -2.48
C SER A 48 -15.28 -10.08 -3.19
N LYS A 49 -16.53 -10.23 -2.76
CA LYS A 49 -17.48 -11.17 -3.36
C LYS A 49 -17.91 -10.74 -4.76
N ASP A 50 -17.84 -9.44 -5.02
CA ASP A 50 -18.33 -8.84 -6.26
C ASP A 50 -17.21 -8.50 -7.24
N TYR A 51 -15.98 -8.87 -6.94
CA TYR A 51 -14.84 -8.52 -7.79
C TYR A 51 -15.07 -8.91 -9.25
N SER A 52 -15.39 -10.16 -9.50
CA SER A 52 -15.57 -10.70 -10.86
C SER A 52 -16.78 -10.14 -11.59
N LYS A 53 -17.71 -9.53 -10.89
CA LYS A 53 -18.88 -8.87 -11.51
C LYS A 53 -18.54 -7.51 -12.10
N PHE A 54 -17.60 -6.80 -11.53
CA PHE A 54 -17.33 -5.39 -11.88
C PHE A 54 -15.94 -5.16 -12.44
N VAL A 55 -14.98 -6.02 -12.12
CA VAL A 55 -13.57 -5.88 -12.53
C VAL A 55 -13.21 -6.96 -13.53
N SER A 56 -12.61 -6.55 -14.64
CA SER A 56 -12.19 -7.50 -15.69
C SER A 56 -10.77 -8.02 -15.52
N ASN A 57 -9.94 -7.37 -14.71
CA ASN A 57 -8.60 -7.87 -14.42
C ASN A 57 -8.68 -9.23 -13.70
N ASP A 58 -7.86 -10.18 -14.13
CA ASP A 58 -7.69 -11.43 -13.38
C ASP A 58 -7.18 -11.12 -11.97
N LEU A 59 -7.88 -11.63 -10.96
CA LEU A 59 -7.59 -11.30 -9.56
C LEU A 59 -6.22 -11.80 -9.12
N ASP A 60 -5.90 -13.04 -9.44
CA ASP A 60 -4.63 -13.64 -9.03
C ASP A 60 -3.45 -12.96 -9.72
N LYS A 61 -3.62 -12.63 -11.01
CA LYS A 61 -2.63 -11.88 -11.76
C LYS A 61 -2.41 -10.48 -11.17
N ALA A 62 -3.49 -9.76 -10.87
CA ALA A 62 -3.39 -8.42 -10.27
C ALA A 62 -2.71 -8.45 -8.91
N LYS A 63 -3.07 -9.39 -8.05
CA LYS A 63 -2.42 -9.61 -6.76
C LYS A 63 -0.94 -9.97 -6.91
N GLY A 64 -0.63 -10.85 -7.85
CA GLY A 64 0.74 -11.27 -8.14
C GLY A 64 1.63 -10.13 -8.63
N GLU A 65 1.11 -9.26 -9.49
CA GLU A 65 1.82 -8.08 -9.97
C GLU A 65 2.12 -7.09 -8.83
N LEU A 66 1.16 -6.86 -7.95
CA LEU A 66 1.36 -5.98 -6.81
C LEU A 66 2.35 -6.58 -5.80
N ASN A 67 2.25 -7.85 -5.50
CA ASN A 67 3.21 -8.55 -4.64
C ASN A 67 4.63 -8.50 -5.22
N GLN A 68 4.78 -8.69 -6.52
CA GLN A 68 6.08 -8.59 -7.19
C GLN A 68 6.63 -7.18 -7.13
N TYR A 69 5.78 -6.18 -7.33
CA TYR A 69 6.20 -4.77 -7.24
C TYR A 69 6.67 -4.44 -5.82
N PHE A 70 5.95 -4.87 -4.79
CA PHE A 70 6.37 -4.70 -3.41
C PHE A 70 7.69 -5.41 -3.11
N SER A 71 7.82 -6.65 -3.58
CA SER A 71 9.05 -7.44 -3.42
C SER A 71 10.25 -6.75 -4.06
N ASP A 72 10.11 -6.27 -5.29
CA ASP A 72 11.19 -5.56 -5.99
C ASP A 72 11.56 -4.26 -5.27
N SER A 73 10.58 -3.49 -4.84
CA SER A 73 10.78 -2.27 -4.08
C SER A 73 11.51 -2.53 -2.76
N LEU A 74 11.12 -3.58 -2.04
CA LEU A 74 11.72 -3.95 -0.78
C LEU A 74 13.16 -4.42 -0.97
N GLN A 75 13.41 -5.27 -1.95
CA GLN A 75 14.76 -5.76 -2.27
C GLN A 75 15.69 -4.61 -2.68
N TYR A 76 15.20 -3.66 -3.45
CA TYR A 76 15.95 -2.48 -3.83
C TYR A 76 16.34 -1.61 -2.63
N SER A 77 15.53 -1.61 -1.57
CA SER A 77 15.76 -0.83 -0.35
C SER A 77 16.84 -1.42 0.56
N TYR A 78 17.25 -2.66 0.36
CA TYR A 78 18.30 -3.34 1.14
C TYR A 78 19.48 -3.68 0.26
N ASP A 79 20.69 -3.60 0.83
CA ASP A 79 21.90 -4.13 0.20
C ASP A 79 21.94 -5.66 0.37
N ASP A 80 22.60 -6.37 -0.55
CA ASP A 80 22.71 -7.83 -0.48
C ASP A 80 23.45 -8.33 0.77
N THR A 81 24.26 -7.46 1.38
CA THR A 81 25.01 -7.75 2.61
C THR A 81 24.25 -7.42 3.88
N ASP A 82 23.02 -6.88 3.78
CA ASP A 82 22.25 -6.53 4.95
C ASP A 82 21.66 -7.77 5.62
N HIS A 83 22.05 -8.00 6.87
CA HIS A 83 21.61 -9.16 7.65
C HIS A 83 20.13 -9.13 7.99
N ILE A 84 19.52 -7.96 7.96
CA ILE A 84 18.08 -7.77 8.24
C ILE A 84 17.22 -7.80 7.00
N LYS A 85 17.78 -7.97 5.81
CA LYS A 85 17.02 -8.04 4.57
C LYS A 85 15.98 -9.17 4.63
N PRO A 86 14.69 -8.89 4.42
CA PRO A 86 13.67 -9.93 4.38
C PRO A 86 13.95 -10.96 3.29
N THR A 87 13.72 -12.22 3.61
CA THR A 87 13.80 -13.32 2.64
C THR A 87 12.56 -13.37 1.75
N GLY A 88 12.64 -14.15 0.67
CA GLY A 88 11.50 -14.35 -0.23
C GLY A 88 10.24 -14.84 0.48
N ASP A 89 10.38 -15.67 1.51
CA ASP A 89 9.25 -16.20 2.29
C ASP A 89 8.67 -15.17 3.26
N GLU A 90 9.47 -14.21 3.71
CA GLU A 90 9.06 -13.18 4.66
C GLU A 90 8.39 -11.98 3.98
N ILE A 91 8.73 -11.70 2.73
CA ILE A 91 8.22 -10.53 2.01
C ILE A 91 6.70 -10.51 1.93
N PRO A 92 6.01 -11.60 1.54
CA PRO A 92 4.54 -11.61 1.55
C PRO A 92 3.94 -11.39 2.93
N LYS A 93 4.59 -11.86 3.97
CA LYS A 93 4.15 -11.66 5.36
C LYS A 93 4.23 -10.18 5.75
N VAL A 94 5.33 -9.53 5.42
CA VAL A 94 5.51 -8.09 5.68
C VAL A 94 4.47 -7.28 4.90
N PHE A 95 4.27 -7.59 3.62
CA PHE A 95 3.26 -6.94 2.82
C PHE A 95 1.86 -7.13 3.42
N GLY A 96 1.55 -8.31 3.90
CA GLY A 96 0.30 -8.60 4.61
C GLY A 96 0.08 -7.73 5.84
N TRP A 97 1.12 -7.44 6.61
CA TRP A 97 1.03 -6.51 7.75
C TRP A 97 0.66 -5.10 7.31
N VAL A 98 1.28 -4.62 6.25
CA VAL A 98 0.98 -3.28 5.70
C VAL A 98 -0.45 -3.23 5.16
N GLN A 99 -0.87 -4.22 4.42
CA GLN A 99 -2.24 -4.31 3.90
C GLN A 99 -3.27 -4.36 5.03
N THR A 100 -3.03 -5.16 6.06
CA THR A 100 -3.91 -5.24 7.24
C THR A 100 -4.02 -3.89 7.94
N ALA A 101 -2.91 -3.21 8.16
CA ALA A 101 -2.90 -1.88 8.77
C ALA A 101 -3.70 -0.88 7.94
N ASN A 102 -3.60 -0.94 6.63
CA ASN A 102 -4.36 -0.07 5.74
C ASN A 102 -5.85 -0.41 5.69
N ARG A 103 -6.24 -1.68 5.80
CA ARG A 103 -7.66 -2.02 5.97
C ARG A 103 -8.25 -1.47 7.25
N GLU A 104 -7.49 -1.50 8.34
CA GLU A 104 -7.96 -1.09 9.66
C GLU A 104 -7.92 0.42 9.88
N ARG A 105 -6.90 1.10 9.38
CA ARG A 105 -6.64 2.51 9.71
C ARG A 105 -6.50 3.43 8.50
N GLY A 106 -6.20 2.89 7.33
CA GLY A 106 -6.09 3.66 6.11
C GLY A 106 -7.44 4.06 5.55
N SER A 107 -7.43 4.97 4.58
CA SER A 107 -8.61 5.42 3.87
C SER A 107 -8.28 5.85 2.45
N TYR A 108 -9.29 5.87 1.61
CA TYR A 108 -9.21 6.49 0.29
C TYR A 108 -10.51 7.19 -0.05
N THR A 109 -10.41 8.18 -0.90
CA THR A 109 -11.54 8.97 -1.40
C THR A 109 -11.54 8.91 -2.93
N VAL A 110 -12.68 8.57 -3.51
CA VAL A 110 -12.88 8.52 -4.96
C VAL A 110 -13.82 9.66 -5.38
N ASP A 111 -13.31 10.55 -6.21
CA ASP A 111 -14.03 11.72 -6.66
C ASP A 111 -13.99 11.85 -8.18
N ASN A 112 -14.88 12.70 -8.70
CA ASN A 112 -14.87 13.13 -10.11
C ASN A 112 -14.91 11.96 -11.10
N ILE A 113 -15.79 10.99 -10.87
CA ILE A 113 -15.97 9.87 -11.80
C ILE A 113 -16.58 10.40 -13.09
N ILE A 114 -15.86 10.26 -14.18
CA ILE A 114 -16.29 10.64 -15.52
C ILE A 114 -16.36 9.38 -16.37
N VAL A 115 -17.51 9.13 -16.97
CA VAL A 115 -17.71 7.96 -17.84
C VAL A 115 -18.04 8.43 -19.26
N ALA A 116 -17.28 7.95 -20.23
CA ALA A 116 -17.47 8.24 -21.64
C ALA A 116 -17.29 6.97 -22.47
N LYS A 117 -18.39 6.38 -22.87
CA LYS A 117 -18.44 5.10 -23.61
C LYS A 117 -17.69 3.98 -22.87
N ASP A 118 -16.53 3.61 -23.40
CA ASP A 118 -15.73 2.49 -22.91
C ASP A 118 -14.59 2.93 -21.97
N LYS A 119 -14.61 4.18 -21.53
CA LYS A 119 -13.59 4.73 -20.63
C LYS A 119 -14.25 5.37 -19.41
N ALA A 120 -13.59 5.24 -18.29
CA ALA A 120 -13.91 5.98 -17.09
C ALA A 120 -12.63 6.56 -16.50
N GLU A 121 -12.78 7.67 -15.82
CA GLU A 121 -11.72 8.33 -15.13
C GLU A 121 -12.23 8.77 -13.77
N PHE A 122 -11.39 8.69 -12.75
CA PHE A 122 -11.71 9.17 -11.43
C PHE A 122 -10.46 9.70 -10.74
N ASN A 123 -10.66 10.55 -9.76
CA ASN A 123 -9.59 11.01 -8.89
C ASN A 123 -9.61 10.22 -7.60
N VAL A 124 -8.45 9.90 -7.08
CA VAL A 124 -8.31 9.22 -5.81
C VAL A 124 -7.32 9.98 -4.92
N SER A 125 -7.74 10.18 -3.68
CA SER A 125 -6.89 10.67 -2.61
C SER A 125 -6.79 9.59 -1.55
N MET A 126 -5.60 9.37 -1.02
CA MET A 126 -5.34 8.28 -0.08
C MET A 126 -4.70 8.78 1.19
N SER A 127 -5.03 8.13 2.29
CA SER A 127 -4.33 8.24 3.57
C SER A 127 -3.93 6.83 3.97
N THR A 128 -2.65 6.50 3.81
CA THR A 128 -2.16 5.13 3.91
C THR A 128 -0.94 5.00 4.80
N ILE A 129 -0.61 3.77 5.14
CA ILE A 129 0.60 3.39 5.85
C ILE A 129 1.50 2.68 4.85
N SER A 130 2.74 3.15 4.72
CA SER A 130 3.81 2.46 4.00
C SER A 130 4.92 2.07 4.97
N MET A 131 5.77 1.14 4.59
CA MET A 131 6.93 0.79 5.40
C MET A 131 7.86 1.98 5.61
N LYS A 132 8.04 2.81 4.58
CA LYS A 132 8.86 4.02 4.70
C LYS A 132 8.30 4.98 5.74
N ALA A 133 7.01 5.27 5.68
CA ALA A 133 6.36 6.16 6.65
C ALA A 133 6.39 5.57 8.07
N ALA A 134 6.18 4.28 8.21
CA ALA A 134 6.25 3.58 9.48
C ALA A 134 7.65 3.66 10.10
N ASP A 135 8.67 3.42 9.29
CA ASP A 135 10.05 3.48 9.71
C ASP A 135 10.49 4.88 10.13
N ASP A 136 10.17 5.89 9.32
CA ASP A 136 10.48 7.28 9.64
C ASP A 136 9.82 7.72 10.96
N ALA A 137 8.56 7.38 11.16
CA ALA A 137 7.83 7.70 12.39
C ALA A 137 8.37 6.94 13.60
N TYR A 138 8.70 5.66 13.43
CA TYR A 138 9.22 4.84 14.52
C TYR A 138 10.58 5.35 15.00
N GLY A 139 11.49 5.65 14.08
CA GLY A 139 12.79 6.23 14.40
C GLY A 139 12.68 7.57 15.13
N ALA A 140 11.76 8.44 14.71
CA ALA A 140 11.53 9.73 15.35
C ALA A 140 10.96 9.60 16.77
N ASN A 141 10.09 8.58 17.00
CA ASN A 141 9.42 8.38 18.28
C ASN A 141 10.19 7.48 19.25
N HIS A 142 11.25 6.82 18.80
CA HIS A 142 12.06 5.91 19.60
C HIS A 142 13.54 6.32 19.56
N PRO A 143 13.92 7.41 20.25
CA PRO A 143 15.30 7.91 20.19
C PRO A 143 16.32 6.97 20.82
N ASN A 144 15.89 6.02 21.65
CA ASN A 144 16.75 5.04 22.33
C ASN A 144 16.83 3.69 21.60
N LEU A 145 16.53 3.67 20.31
CA LEU A 145 16.47 2.44 19.52
C LEU A 145 17.78 1.62 19.58
N THR A 146 18.92 2.30 19.56
CA THR A 146 20.23 1.65 19.68
C THR A 146 20.39 0.91 21.01
N ASP A 147 19.95 1.54 22.10
CA ASP A 147 20.01 0.92 23.43
C ASP A 147 19.01 -0.23 23.55
N ASP A 148 17.83 -0.11 22.98
CA ASP A 148 16.84 -1.18 22.96
C ASP A 148 17.36 -2.41 22.23
N LEU A 149 18.01 -2.24 21.09
CA LEU A 149 18.66 -3.35 20.36
C LEU A 149 19.80 -3.97 21.18
N LYS A 150 20.66 -3.16 21.78
CA LYS A 150 21.74 -3.66 22.65
C LYS A 150 21.20 -4.47 23.82
N ASN A 151 20.17 -3.98 24.48
CA ASN A 151 19.54 -4.68 25.61
C ASN A 151 18.93 -6.01 25.16
N TYR A 152 18.26 -6.03 24.01
CA TYR A 152 17.73 -7.27 23.43
C TYR A 152 18.85 -8.28 23.16
N LEU A 153 19.92 -7.85 22.53
CA LEU A 153 21.06 -8.70 22.20
C LEU A 153 21.72 -9.27 23.47
N GLN A 154 21.95 -8.45 24.46
CA GLN A 154 22.49 -8.89 25.76
C GLN A 154 21.59 -9.89 26.45
N SER A 155 20.29 -9.60 26.51
CA SER A 155 19.31 -10.47 27.17
C SER A 155 19.14 -11.83 26.48
N ASN A 156 19.51 -11.94 25.21
CA ASN A 156 19.44 -13.17 24.44
C ASN A 156 20.80 -13.85 24.23
N GLY A 157 21.82 -13.44 24.97
CA GLY A 157 23.13 -14.08 24.94
C GLY A 157 23.86 -13.90 23.61
N ALA A 158 23.82 -12.72 23.04
CA ALA A 158 24.48 -12.42 21.77
C ALA A 158 25.99 -12.62 21.86
N ASN A 159 26.56 -13.21 20.84
CA ASN A 159 28.00 -13.39 20.64
C ASN A 159 28.36 -13.23 19.14
N ALA A 160 29.61 -13.35 18.77
CA ALA A 160 30.05 -13.18 17.40
C ALA A 160 29.39 -14.15 16.40
N GLU A 161 28.94 -15.31 16.86
CA GLU A 161 28.35 -16.33 15.99
C GLU A 161 26.84 -16.12 15.76
N ASN A 162 26.11 -15.60 16.75
CA ASN A 162 24.65 -15.48 16.69
C ASN A 162 24.10 -14.06 16.59
N VAL A 163 24.96 -13.04 16.64
CA VAL A 163 24.52 -11.63 16.68
C VAL A 163 23.69 -11.24 15.47
N ASP A 164 24.04 -11.71 14.28
CA ASP A 164 23.30 -11.38 13.06
C ASP A 164 21.92 -12.01 13.06
N GLN A 165 21.81 -13.25 13.49
CA GLN A 165 20.53 -13.93 13.63
C GLN A 165 19.64 -13.26 14.66
N LEU A 166 20.16 -12.89 15.81
CA LEU A 166 19.41 -12.21 16.87
C LEU A 166 18.97 -10.81 16.44
N THR A 167 19.83 -10.08 15.74
CA THR A 167 19.49 -8.76 15.19
C THR A 167 18.35 -8.89 14.19
N ARG A 168 18.40 -9.89 13.32
CA ARG A 168 17.36 -10.16 12.35
C ARG A 168 16.04 -10.55 13.03
N GLN A 169 16.11 -11.36 14.07
CA GLN A 169 14.94 -11.74 14.86
C GLN A 169 14.28 -10.52 15.52
N TYR A 170 15.08 -9.64 16.12
CA TYR A 170 14.58 -8.38 16.67
C TYR A 170 13.89 -7.53 15.61
N TYR A 171 14.49 -7.41 14.44
CA TYR A 171 13.92 -6.64 13.32
C TYR A 171 12.57 -7.19 12.86
N MET A 172 12.49 -8.49 12.62
CA MET A 172 11.29 -9.13 12.10
C MET A 172 10.18 -9.32 13.13
N GLU A 173 10.52 -9.56 14.38
CA GLU A 173 9.54 -9.86 15.43
C GLU A 173 9.12 -8.64 16.25
N THR A 174 9.97 -7.64 16.34
CA THR A 174 9.74 -6.46 17.18
C THR A 174 9.68 -5.17 16.40
N TYR A 175 10.74 -4.86 15.67
CA TYR A 175 10.87 -3.55 15.01
C TYR A 175 9.82 -3.34 13.92
N LEU A 176 9.76 -4.19 12.90
CA LEU A 176 8.83 -4.05 11.78
C LEU A 176 7.36 -4.09 12.23
N PRO A 177 6.92 -5.10 13.00
CA PRO A 177 5.52 -5.13 13.43
C PRO A 177 5.11 -3.92 14.24
N ASN A 178 5.95 -3.46 15.16
CA ASN A 178 5.63 -2.31 16.01
C ASN A 178 5.63 -1.00 15.22
N SER A 179 6.57 -0.82 14.30
CA SER A 179 6.60 0.38 13.44
C SER A 179 5.33 0.50 12.61
N ILE A 180 4.85 -0.61 12.05
CA ILE A 180 3.61 -0.63 11.27
C ILE A 180 2.38 -0.39 12.17
N LYS A 181 2.37 -0.88 13.39
CA LYS A 181 1.25 -0.67 14.33
C LYS A 181 1.15 0.75 14.86
N GLU A 182 2.27 1.42 15.07
CA GLU A 182 2.30 2.73 15.72
C GLU A 182 2.07 3.90 14.78
N VAL A 183 2.39 3.75 13.50
CA VAL A 183 2.31 4.87 12.55
C VAL A 183 0.87 5.24 12.25
N SER A 184 0.62 6.55 12.16
CA SER A 184 -0.65 7.07 11.66
C SER A 184 -0.65 7.12 10.14
N PRO A 185 -1.80 6.86 9.50
CA PRO A 185 -1.92 7.03 8.06
C PRO A 185 -1.62 8.45 7.63
N SER A 186 -1.02 8.60 6.46
CA SER A 186 -0.72 9.89 5.86
C SER A 186 -0.84 9.82 4.33
N ALA A 187 -0.95 10.97 3.69
CA ALA A 187 -0.86 11.04 2.25
C ALA A 187 0.51 10.53 1.79
N PRO A 188 0.57 9.64 0.78
CA PRO A 188 1.84 9.16 0.25
C PRO A 188 2.72 10.30 -0.23
N LYS A 189 4.01 10.21 0.03
CA LYS A 189 4.99 11.21 -0.38
C LYS A 189 6.06 10.56 -1.22
N THR A 190 6.40 11.20 -2.33
CA THR A 190 7.69 11.02 -2.96
C THR A 190 8.63 12.11 -2.48
N GLU A 191 9.92 11.93 -2.68
CA GLU A 191 10.93 12.88 -2.21
C GLU A 191 10.55 14.32 -2.55
N GLY A 192 10.21 15.08 -1.53
CA GLY A 192 9.94 16.51 -1.60
C GLY A 192 8.56 16.93 -2.14
N THR A 193 7.68 16.04 -2.55
CA THR A 193 6.37 16.39 -3.10
C THR A 193 5.25 15.46 -2.68
N ASN A 194 4.06 16.02 -2.49
CA ASN A 194 2.81 15.26 -2.29
C ASN A 194 2.13 15.02 -3.65
N ILE A 195 2.77 14.27 -4.54
CA ILE A 195 2.27 14.07 -5.89
C ILE A 195 1.07 13.12 -5.98
N PHE A 196 0.74 12.44 -4.91
CA PHE A 196 -0.35 11.46 -4.89
C PHE A 196 -1.63 11.99 -4.26
N ASP A 197 -1.65 13.26 -3.94
CA ASP A 197 -2.88 13.90 -3.50
C ASP A 197 -3.74 14.17 -4.75
N ASN A 198 -4.97 13.65 -4.75
CA ASN A 198 -5.92 13.79 -5.85
C ASN A 198 -5.42 13.24 -7.20
N TYR A 199 -4.95 12.02 -7.20
CA TYR A 199 -4.40 11.35 -8.37
C TYR A 199 -5.51 10.81 -9.30
N SER A 200 -5.33 10.96 -10.64
CA SER A 200 -6.30 10.51 -11.64
C SER A 200 -5.99 9.10 -12.14
N VAL A 201 -7.01 8.25 -12.18
CA VAL A 201 -6.94 6.87 -12.68
C VAL A 201 -7.90 6.68 -13.84
N GLU A 202 -7.42 6.08 -14.92
CA GLU A 202 -8.22 5.75 -16.10
C GLU A 202 -8.54 4.26 -16.13
N LEU A 203 -9.82 3.95 -16.32
CA LEU A 203 -10.33 2.60 -16.51
C LEU A 203 -10.79 2.42 -17.96
N THR A 204 -10.68 1.19 -18.46
CA THR A 204 -11.22 0.80 -19.77
C THR A 204 -12.31 -0.24 -19.58
N LYS A 205 -13.45 -0.05 -20.26
CA LYS A 205 -14.54 -1.02 -20.23
C LYS A 205 -14.20 -2.23 -21.10
N LYS A 206 -14.37 -3.41 -20.55
CA LYS A 206 -14.15 -4.67 -21.21
C LYS A 206 -15.24 -5.67 -20.76
N ASP A 207 -16.03 -6.15 -21.71
CA ASP A 207 -17.09 -7.14 -21.44
C ASP A 207 -18.04 -6.72 -20.30
N ASP A 208 -18.50 -5.47 -20.36
CA ASP A 208 -19.37 -4.83 -19.34
C ASP A 208 -18.75 -4.70 -17.93
N LYS A 209 -17.45 -4.89 -17.83
CA LYS A 209 -16.68 -4.71 -16.61
C LYS A 209 -15.60 -3.65 -16.83
N TRP A 210 -14.95 -3.26 -15.75
CA TRP A 210 -13.91 -2.25 -15.80
C TRP A 210 -12.53 -2.85 -15.60
N ALA A 211 -11.60 -2.50 -16.49
CA ALA A 211 -10.19 -2.88 -16.41
C ALA A 211 -9.38 -1.75 -15.78
N PHE A 212 -8.66 -2.07 -14.73
CA PHE A 212 -7.68 -1.20 -14.09
C PHE A 212 -6.35 -1.28 -14.84
N PRO A 213 -5.53 -0.22 -14.80
CA PRO A 213 -4.19 -0.25 -15.35
C PRO A 213 -3.38 -1.39 -14.74
N ASP A 214 -2.68 -2.14 -15.57
CA ASP A 214 -1.71 -3.15 -15.16
C ASP A 214 -0.27 -2.65 -15.37
N LYS A 215 0.72 -3.49 -15.04
CA LYS A 215 2.13 -3.12 -15.18
C LYS A 215 2.57 -2.86 -16.63
N ASP A 216 1.84 -3.44 -17.59
CA ASP A 216 2.12 -3.29 -19.02
C ASP A 216 1.40 -2.06 -19.62
N SER A 217 0.50 -1.45 -18.86
CA SER A 217 -0.10 -0.17 -19.18
C SER A 217 0.95 0.94 -19.04
N TYR A 218 0.59 2.15 -19.43
CA TYR A 218 1.49 3.30 -19.30
C TYR A 218 2.18 3.28 -17.91
N VAL A 219 3.45 2.97 -17.89
CA VAL A 219 4.26 2.63 -16.71
C VAL A 219 4.12 3.66 -15.59
N GLY A 220 4.17 4.95 -15.94
CA GLY A 220 4.03 6.01 -14.95
C GLY A 220 2.70 5.97 -14.19
N LYS A 221 1.59 5.67 -14.87
CA LYS A 221 0.27 5.56 -14.23
C LYS A 221 0.21 4.36 -13.29
N TRP A 222 0.74 3.21 -13.72
CA TRP A 222 0.76 2.02 -12.89
C TRP A 222 1.64 2.21 -11.65
N GLU A 223 2.83 2.73 -11.80
CA GLU A 223 3.75 3.00 -10.70
C GLU A 223 3.16 3.97 -9.68
N TYR A 224 2.63 5.09 -10.15
CA TYR A 224 1.98 6.06 -9.27
C TYR A 224 0.80 5.46 -8.51
N TYR A 225 -0.03 4.74 -9.22
CA TYR A 225 -1.24 4.16 -8.67
C TYR A 225 -0.93 3.13 -7.58
N HIS A 226 0.04 2.26 -7.81
CA HIS A 226 0.41 1.22 -6.87
C HIS A 226 1.39 1.69 -5.79
N SER A 227 2.35 2.53 -6.13
CA SER A 227 3.31 3.06 -5.15
C SER A 227 2.70 4.03 -4.15
N SER A 228 1.63 4.74 -4.55
CA SER A 228 0.93 5.65 -3.65
C SER A 228 0.24 4.94 -2.49
N THR A 229 -0.06 3.66 -2.63
CA THR A 229 -0.79 2.90 -1.61
C THR A 229 0.12 2.25 -0.58
N LEU A 230 0.89 1.24 -0.97
CA LEU A 230 1.44 0.28 -0.01
C LEU A 230 2.89 -0.06 -0.27
N THR A 231 3.42 0.32 -1.43
CA THR A 231 4.67 -0.26 -1.93
C THR A 231 5.91 0.56 -1.64
N GLN A 232 5.78 1.69 -0.94
CA GLN A 232 6.97 2.41 -0.47
C GLN A 232 7.66 1.61 0.63
N ALA A 233 8.72 0.92 0.25
CA ALA A 233 9.56 0.18 1.16
C ALA A 233 10.72 1.02 1.66
N SER A 234 11.21 0.73 2.86
CA SER A 234 12.37 1.37 3.44
C SER A 234 13.23 0.35 4.15
N LYS A 235 14.54 0.51 4.05
CA LYS A 235 15.50 -0.29 4.80
C LYS A 235 15.65 0.14 6.26
N GLY A 236 15.27 1.35 6.57
CA GLY A 236 15.00 1.82 7.89
C GLY A 236 16.16 2.25 8.77
N HIS A 237 15.80 2.88 9.87
CA HIS A 237 16.73 3.40 10.88
C HIS A 237 17.48 2.31 11.62
N LEU A 238 16.90 1.14 11.80
CA LEU A 238 17.58 0.03 12.48
C LEU A 238 18.80 -0.42 11.70
N GLN A 239 18.74 -0.44 10.38
CA GLN A 239 19.87 -0.79 9.54
C GLN A 239 21.02 0.20 9.66
N GLU A 240 20.73 1.50 9.72
CA GLU A 240 21.73 2.53 9.99
C GLU A 240 22.37 2.36 11.37
N THR A 241 21.55 2.00 12.37
CA THR A 241 22.04 1.68 13.72
C THR A 241 23.03 0.52 13.72
N ILE A 242 22.77 -0.52 12.94
CA ILE A 242 23.64 -1.71 12.86
C ILE A 242 24.97 -1.40 12.17
N ARG A 243 24.99 -0.50 11.19
CA ARG A 243 26.18 -0.12 10.44
C ARG A 243 27.16 0.74 11.26
N HIS A 244 26.70 1.34 12.31
CA HIS A 244 27.48 2.20 13.21
C HIS A 244 27.68 1.54 14.58
#